data_06f61fd10f817fe087602ba0f0a890ab
#
_entry.id   06f61fd10f817fe087602ba0f0a890ab
#
_cell.length_a   1.000
_cell.length_b   1.000
_cell.length_c   1.000
_cell.angle_alpha   90.00
_cell.angle_beta   90.00
_cell.angle_gamma   90.00
#
_symmetry.space_group_name_H-M   'P 1'
#
loop_
_entity.id
_entity.type
_entity.pdbx_description
1 polymer ?
#
loop_
_entity_poly.entity_id
_entity_poly.type
_entity_poly.pdbx_seq_one_letter_code
_entity_poly.pdbx_strand_id
1 'polypeptide(L)'
;AEHQNVLTNCHSNFIGMSANKKKYKNSEVNKEFKETIKRFKKGQCYGLGEAGLVHYNKKKKNPPYGGYQPQLDLDLKHPIIDKAFEFVNEHRMPINLHLEPFHEIDGIDRLTEFKNFYKKKCEKYPNAKIVIAHTGMMPTKDLEEIFDYCPNTYTDWKIAFHWSSLWGFEDLHIPNDYRFKLHEVWAKSMEKYSDRYFFGSDHKLGKSPAHDVFVEHYMKHVRLMIGSLSPDVQEKIAYKNAAKLFKINLNQPLIVG
;
A
#
# COMPACT_ATOMS: atom_id res chain seq x y z
N ALA A 1 -14.37 -25.09 -7.40
CA ALA A 1 -13.74 -24.35 -8.52
C ALA A 1 -12.54 -23.60 -7.92
N GLU A 2 -11.36 -24.00 -8.27
CA GLU A 2 -10.13 -23.37 -7.80
C GLU A 2 -10.02 -21.99 -8.44
N HIS A 3 -9.96 -20.96 -7.61
CA HIS A 3 -9.70 -19.57 -8.03
C HIS A 3 -8.22 -19.44 -8.44
N GLN A 4 -7.86 -19.96 -9.61
CA GLN A 4 -6.47 -20.05 -10.07
C GLN A 4 -5.83 -18.71 -10.44
N ASN A 5 -6.58 -17.60 -10.42
CA ASN A 5 -6.10 -16.30 -10.92
C ASN A 5 -6.19 -15.14 -9.92
N VAL A 6 -6.40 -15.40 -8.64
CA VAL A 6 -6.30 -14.37 -7.61
C VAL A 6 -4.87 -14.38 -7.07
N LEU A 7 -4.08 -13.39 -7.48
CA LEU A 7 -2.74 -13.19 -6.93
C LEU A 7 -2.85 -12.55 -5.55
N THR A 8 -2.30 -13.21 -4.56
CA THR A 8 -2.31 -12.70 -3.19
C THR A 8 -0.90 -12.34 -2.75
N ASN A 9 -0.78 -11.28 -1.95
CA ASN A 9 0.41 -11.09 -1.15
C ASN A 9 0.45 -12.13 -0.04
N CYS A 10 1.63 -12.59 0.31
CA CYS A 10 1.84 -13.35 1.54
C CYS A 10 1.49 -12.44 2.73
N HIS A 11 0.74 -12.97 3.68
CA HIS A 11 0.44 -12.23 4.89
C HIS A 11 1.73 -11.83 5.62
N SER A 12 1.80 -10.58 6.04
CA SER A 12 2.90 -10.00 6.81
C SER A 12 2.59 -9.92 8.30
N ASN A 13 1.72 -10.80 8.80
CA ASN A 13 1.29 -10.83 10.20
C ASN A 13 2.46 -10.82 11.19
N PHE A 14 3.56 -11.48 10.85
CA PHE A 14 4.78 -11.50 11.67
C PHE A 14 5.32 -10.09 11.97
N ILE A 15 5.11 -9.10 11.10
CA ILE A 15 5.48 -7.71 11.33
C ILE A 15 4.58 -7.09 12.41
N GLY A 16 3.26 -7.19 12.23
CA GLY A 16 2.29 -6.70 13.22
C GLY A 16 2.42 -7.40 14.60
N MET A 17 2.72 -8.71 14.59
CA MET A 17 3.00 -9.46 15.81
C MET A 17 4.25 -8.91 16.53
N SER A 18 5.27 -8.49 15.77
CA SER A 18 6.49 -7.90 16.34
C SER A 18 6.24 -6.56 17.02
N ALA A 19 5.27 -5.78 16.54
CA ALA A 19 4.85 -4.53 17.19
C ALA A 19 4.14 -4.77 18.53
N ASN A 20 3.59 -5.98 18.74
CA ASN A 20 2.82 -6.30 19.94
C ASN A 20 3.54 -7.34 20.83
N LYS A 21 4.70 -6.95 21.38
CA LYS A 21 5.56 -7.80 22.21
C LYS A 21 4.88 -8.33 23.50
N LYS A 22 3.84 -7.63 23.98
CA LYS A 22 3.06 -8.09 25.15
C LYS A 22 2.20 -9.31 24.84
N LYS A 23 1.77 -9.44 23.57
CA LYS A 23 0.87 -10.50 23.13
C LYS A 23 1.61 -11.69 22.48
N TYR A 24 2.72 -11.42 21.78
CA TYR A 24 3.41 -12.45 20.98
C TYR A 24 4.88 -12.59 21.37
N LYS A 25 5.35 -13.85 21.47
CA LYS A 25 6.75 -14.18 21.71
C LYS A 25 7.55 -14.17 20.38
N ASN A 26 8.85 -13.93 20.46
CA ASN A 26 9.71 -13.96 19.27
C ASN A 26 9.67 -15.32 18.54
N SER A 27 9.43 -16.42 19.23
CA SER A 27 9.29 -17.75 18.62
C SER A 27 8.06 -17.83 17.71
N GLU A 28 6.95 -17.21 18.10
CA GLU A 28 5.71 -17.18 17.32
C GLU A 28 5.88 -16.30 16.08
N VAL A 29 6.52 -15.14 16.24
CA VAL A 29 6.88 -14.23 15.12
C VAL A 29 7.76 -14.97 14.10
N ASN A 30 8.80 -15.66 14.56
CA ASN A 30 9.69 -16.41 13.68
C ASN A 30 8.98 -17.61 13.00
N LYS A 31 8.04 -18.26 13.69
CA LYS A 31 7.20 -19.33 13.10
C LYS A 31 6.35 -18.76 11.97
N GLU A 32 5.65 -17.64 12.19
CA GLU A 32 4.80 -17.00 11.17
C GLU A 32 5.64 -16.56 9.95
N PHE A 33 6.83 -16.00 10.18
CA PHE A 33 7.75 -15.67 9.09
C PHE A 33 8.15 -16.89 8.27
N LYS A 34 8.48 -18.02 8.91
CA LYS A 34 8.80 -19.28 8.22
C LYS A 34 7.61 -19.81 7.40
N GLU A 35 6.39 -19.72 7.93
CA GLU A 35 5.19 -20.12 7.18
C GLU A 35 4.95 -19.22 5.97
N THR A 36 5.20 -17.91 6.10
CA THR A 36 5.14 -16.95 4.98
C THR A 36 6.12 -17.36 3.87
N ILE A 37 7.38 -17.65 4.21
CA ILE A 37 8.39 -18.15 3.24
C ILE A 37 7.93 -19.46 2.58
N LYS A 38 7.36 -20.37 3.34
CA LYS A 38 6.86 -21.66 2.83
C LYS A 38 5.73 -21.47 1.81
N ARG A 39 4.79 -20.54 2.08
CA ARG A 39 3.72 -20.20 1.13
C ARG A 39 4.28 -19.62 -0.17
N PHE A 40 5.23 -18.70 -0.06
CA PHE A 40 5.90 -18.16 -1.24
C PHE A 40 6.57 -19.25 -2.08
N LYS A 41 7.36 -20.14 -1.46
CA LYS A 41 8.04 -21.24 -2.15
C LYS A 41 7.08 -22.21 -2.84
N LYS A 42 5.82 -22.29 -2.37
CA LYS A 42 4.75 -23.07 -3.01
C LYS A 42 4.01 -22.31 -4.12
N GLY A 43 4.42 -21.06 -4.44
CA GLY A 43 3.74 -20.24 -5.43
C GLY A 43 2.34 -19.75 -5.00
N GLN A 44 2.06 -19.74 -3.69
CA GLN A 44 0.76 -19.34 -3.14
C GLN A 44 0.63 -17.83 -2.95
N CYS A 45 1.71 -17.07 -3.09
CA CYS A 45 1.73 -15.63 -2.97
C CYS A 45 2.96 -15.05 -3.68
N TYR A 46 2.89 -13.77 -4.07
CA TYR A 46 3.83 -13.13 -4.99
C TYR A 46 4.49 -11.86 -4.44
N GLY A 47 4.17 -11.46 -3.23
CA GLY A 47 4.71 -10.29 -2.54
C GLY A 47 4.53 -10.43 -1.03
N LEU A 48 5.05 -9.51 -0.25
CA LEU A 48 4.75 -9.36 1.17
C LEU A 48 3.83 -8.14 1.37
N GLY A 49 2.87 -8.25 2.27
CA GLY A 49 2.07 -7.10 2.70
C GLY A 49 0.57 -7.29 2.52
N GLU A 50 -0.25 -6.31 2.83
CA GLU A 50 0.17 -5.00 3.32
C GLU A 50 0.72 -5.12 4.75
N ALA A 51 1.91 -4.60 5.00
CA ALA A 51 2.56 -4.62 6.31
C ALA A 51 2.37 -3.25 6.98
N GLY A 52 1.50 -3.18 7.98
CA GLY A 52 1.37 -2.00 8.83
C GLY A 52 2.59 -1.86 9.74
N LEU A 53 3.39 -0.83 9.53
CA LEU A 53 4.51 -0.47 10.41
C LEU A 53 4.09 0.64 11.38
N VAL A 54 3.48 1.69 10.85
CA VAL A 54 2.95 2.81 11.63
C VAL A 54 1.53 3.11 11.18
N HIS A 55 0.61 3.03 12.12
CA HIS A 55 -0.80 3.31 11.90
C HIS A 55 -1.38 3.93 13.18
N TYR A 56 -1.87 5.17 13.08
CA TYR A 56 -2.37 5.87 14.24
C TYR A 56 -3.81 5.51 14.59
N ASN A 57 -4.11 5.54 15.89
CA ASN A 57 -5.46 5.33 16.39
C ASN A 57 -6.34 6.51 16.01
N LYS A 58 -7.29 6.25 15.14
CA LYS A 58 -8.27 7.24 14.69
C LYS A 58 -9.34 7.36 15.77
N LYS A 59 -9.10 8.23 16.77
CA LYS A 59 -10.08 8.53 17.83
C LYS A 59 -11.34 9.10 17.18
N LYS A 60 -12.41 8.33 17.22
CA LYS A 60 -13.71 8.77 16.73
C LYS A 60 -14.32 9.78 17.67
N LYS A 61 -14.55 11.00 17.19
CA LYS A 61 -15.51 11.91 17.82
C LYS A 61 -16.96 11.59 17.44
N ASN A 62 -17.23 10.94 16.29
CA ASN A 62 -18.59 10.58 15.86
C ASN A 62 -18.61 9.28 15.04
N PRO A 63 -19.36 8.23 15.41
CA PRO A 63 -19.72 7.15 14.49
C PRO A 63 -20.68 7.72 13.42
N PRO A 64 -20.61 7.32 12.11
CA PRO A 64 -20.77 5.90 11.76
C PRO A 64 -19.63 5.27 10.98
N TYR A 65 -18.51 5.94 10.77
CA TYR A 65 -17.49 5.47 9.84
C TYR A 65 -16.30 4.79 10.52
N GLY A 66 -16.22 3.50 10.37
CA GLY A 66 -15.06 2.71 10.62
C GLY A 66 -14.94 2.15 12.05
N GLY A 67 -14.55 0.89 12.16
CA GLY A 67 -14.21 0.23 13.42
C GLY A 67 -12.96 0.81 14.05
N TYR A 68 -12.79 0.54 15.33
CA TYR A 68 -11.54 0.74 16.04
C TYR A 68 -10.41 0.07 15.26
N GLN A 69 -9.42 0.86 14.86
CA GLN A 69 -8.18 0.34 14.31
C GLN A 69 -7.11 0.51 15.39
N PRO A 70 -6.44 -0.57 15.79
CA PRO A 70 -5.42 -0.49 16.82
C PRO A 70 -4.26 0.36 16.32
N GLN A 71 -3.70 1.16 17.21
CA GLN A 71 -2.45 1.85 16.92
C GLN A 71 -1.34 0.83 16.73
N LEU A 72 -0.59 0.99 15.64
CA LEU A 72 0.66 0.29 15.39
C LEU A 72 1.78 1.33 15.37
N ASP A 73 2.84 1.07 16.07
CA ASP A 73 4.05 1.89 16.03
C ASP A 73 5.25 0.95 16.23
N LEU A 74 5.67 0.35 15.13
CA LEU A 74 6.84 -0.51 15.13
C LEU A 74 8.10 0.35 14.96
N ASP A 75 9.07 0.16 15.82
CA ASP A 75 10.40 0.75 15.63
C ASP A 75 10.94 0.36 14.24
N LEU A 76 11.18 1.35 13.38
CA LEU A 76 11.63 1.15 12.00
C LEU A 76 13.04 0.50 11.91
N LYS A 77 13.75 0.40 13.04
CA LYS A 77 15.01 -0.33 13.18
C LYS A 77 14.80 -1.79 13.65
N HIS A 78 13.55 -2.22 13.85
CA HIS A 78 13.29 -3.57 14.35
C HIS A 78 13.84 -4.63 13.38
N PRO A 79 14.60 -5.64 13.88
CA PRO A 79 15.28 -6.62 13.00
C PRO A 79 14.37 -7.42 12.08
N ILE A 80 13.09 -7.55 12.42
CA ILE A 80 12.11 -8.28 11.59
C ILE A 80 11.89 -7.58 10.25
N ILE A 81 12.02 -6.25 10.22
CA ILE A 81 11.89 -5.46 8.99
C ILE A 81 13.05 -5.82 8.06
N ASP A 82 14.28 -5.84 8.57
CA ASP A 82 15.44 -6.23 7.77
C ASP A 82 15.32 -7.68 7.25
N LYS A 83 14.88 -8.62 8.07
CA LYS A 83 14.61 -10.01 7.61
C LYS A 83 13.59 -10.06 6.48
N ALA A 84 12.52 -9.25 6.56
CA ALA A 84 11.53 -9.16 5.49
C ALA A 84 12.15 -8.59 4.20
N PHE A 85 12.94 -7.52 4.32
CA PHE A 85 13.63 -6.91 3.18
C PHE A 85 14.71 -7.82 2.57
N GLU A 86 15.48 -8.54 3.36
CA GLU A 86 16.43 -9.55 2.88
C GLU A 86 15.73 -10.59 2.02
N PHE A 87 14.62 -11.13 2.50
CA PHE A 87 13.83 -12.10 1.79
C PHE A 87 13.28 -11.57 0.46
N VAL A 88 12.65 -10.38 0.46
CA VAL A 88 12.11 -9.82 -0.79
C VAL A 88 13.19 -9.37 -1.76
N ASN A 89 14.35 -8.93 -1.27
CA ASN A 89 15.50 -8.58 -2.08
C ASN A 89 16.10 -9.80 -2.80
N GLU A 90 16.27 -10.92 -2.09
CA GLU A 90 16.75 -12.19 -2.65
C GLU A 90 15.84 -12.69 -3.77
N HIS A 91 14.53 -12.57 -3.59
CA HIS A 91 13.54 -13.08 -4.54
C HIS A 91 13.02 -12.04 -5.54
N ARG A 92 13.52 -10.80 -5.49
CA ARG A 92 13.12 -9.68 -6.38
C ARG A 92 11.60 -9.48 -6.40
N MET A 93 10.98 -9.52 -5.23
CA MET A 93 9.53 -9.45 -5.09
C MET A 93 9.08 -8.15 -4.40
N PRO A 94 7.81 -7.76 -4.54
CA PRO A 94 7.28 -6.58 -3.88
C PRO A 94 7.08 -6.80 -2.37
N ILE A 95 7.29 -5.70 -1.62
CA ILE A 95 6.89 -5.54 -0.24
C ILE A 95 6.03 -4.29 -0.11
N ASN A 96 4.77 -4.44 0.29
CA ASN A 96 3.84 -3.33 0.49
C ASN A 96 3.86 -2.91 1.96
N LEU A 97 4.16 -1.62 2.19
CA LEU A 97 4.38 -1.05 3.52
C LEU A 97 3.39 0.09 3.79
N HIS A 98 2.68 0.00 4.89
CA HIS A 98 1.81 1.05 5.38
C HIS A 98 2.52 1.83 6.49
N LEU A 99 2.82 3.10 6.21
CA LEU A 99 3.36 4.07 7.15
C LEU A 99 2.56 5.37 7.06
N GLU A 100 2.00 5.80 8.18
CA GLU A 100 1.31 7.09 8.30
C GLU A 100 2.28 8.13 8.86
N PRO A 101 2.76 9.12 8.06
CA PRO A 101 3.75 10.08 8.52
C PRO A 101 3.19 11.14 9.47
N PHE A 102 1.89 11.41 9.39
CA PHE A 102 1.26 12.50 10.12
C PHE A 102 0.13 12.02 11.02
N HIS A 103 -0.02 12.67 12.16
CA HIS A 103 -1.22 12.60 12.99
C HIS A 103 -1.46 13.98 13.61
N GLU A 104 -2.28 14.82 12.94
CA GLU A 104 -2.50 16.21 13.35
C GLU A 104 -3.07 16.33 14.75
N ILE A 105 -3.98 15.41 15.13
CA ILE A 105 -4.62 15.45 16.47
C ILE A 105 -3.60 15.41 17.60
N ASP A 106 -2.52 14.67 17.40
CA ASP A 106 -1.44 14.51 18.40
C ASP A 106 -0.18 15.31 18.01
N GLY A 107 -0.24 16.13 16.93
CA GLY A 107 0.87 16.96 16.46
C GLY A 107 2.09 16.16 15.99
N ILE A 108 1.87 14.94 15.47
CA ILE A 108 2.96 14.07 15.03
C ILE A 108 3.31 14.38 13.58
N ASP A 109 4.61 14.60 13.32
CA ASP A 109 5.21 14.64 12.00
C ASP A 109 6.47 13.77 11.98
N ARG A 110 6.41 12.67 11.24
CA ARG A 110 7.51 11.72 11.03
C ARG A 110 7.95 11.62 9.58
N LEU A 111 7.56 12.57 8.74
CA LEU A 111 7.82 12.51 7.29
C LEU A 111 9.32 12.34 6.99
N THR A 112 10.19 13.13 7.62
CA THR A 112 11.65 13.04 7.44
C THR A 112 12.18 11.67 7.86
N GLU A 113 11.68 11.11 8.96
CA GLU A 113 12.07 9.77 9.41
C GLU A 113 11.71 8.70 8.37
N PHE A 114 10.51 8.78 7.78
CA PHE A 114 10.05 7.80 6.80
C PHE A 114 10.78 7.94 5.46
N LYS A 115 11.04 9.15 5.00
CA LYS A 115 11.88 9.37 3.82
C LYS A 115 13.27 8.75 4.00
N ASN A 116 13.90 8.97 5.14
CA ASN A 116 15.18 8.37 5.49
C ASN A 116 15.11 6.83 5.60
N PHE A 117 14.01 6.29 6.11
CA PHE A 117 13.77 4.85 6.14
C PHE A 117 13.73 4.26 4.73
N TYR A 118 12.93 4.83 3.83
CA TYR A 118 12.83 4.36 2.44
C TYR A 118 14.19 4.45 1.73
N LYS A 119 14.92 5.56 1.88
CA LYS A 119 16.24 5.74 1.31
C LYS A 119 17.21 4.63 1.75
N LYS A 120 17.34 4.42 3.07
CA LYS A 120 18.20 3.37 3.62
C LYS A 120 17.83 1.96 3.15
N LYS A 121 16.51 1.66 3.07
CA LYS A 121 16.05 0.34 2.61
C LYS A 121 16.31 0.15 1.12
N CYS A 122 16.14 1.17 0.32
CA CYS A 122 16.42 1.16 -1.10
C CYS A 122 17.90 0.94 -1.41
N GLU A 123 18.78 1.65 -0.69
CA GLU A 123 20.24 1.50 -0.82
C GLU A 123 20.71 0.10 -0.40
N LYS A 124 20.20 -0.40 0.73
CA LYS A 124 20.61 -1.71 1.28
C LYS A 124 20.02 -2.88 0.49
N TYR A 125 18.83 -2.73 -0.09
CA TYR A 125 18.07 -3.80 -0.73
C TYR A 125 17.61 -3.43 -2.15
N PRO A 126 18.54 -3.26 -3.09
CA PRO A 126 18.26 -2.69 -4.42
C PRO A 126 17.37 -3.55 -5.32
N ASN A 127 17.24 -4.85 -5.04
CA ASN A 127 16.38 -5.74 -5.81
C ASN A 127 14.94 -5.85 -5.23
N ALA A 128 14.72 -5.42 -3.98
CA ALA A 128 13.39 -5.38 -3.39
C ALA A 128 12.51 -4.37 -4.16
N LYS A 129 11.26 -4.71 -4.41
CA LYS A 129 10.28 -3.79 -5.00
C LYS A 129 9.45 -3.19 -3.88
N ILE A 130 9.77 -1.96 -3.49
CA ILE A 130 9.13 -1.30 -2.37
C ILE A 130 7.81 -0.68 -2.84
N VAL A 131 6.70 -1.08 -2.26
CA VAL A 131 5.39 -0.45 -2.48
C VAL A 131 5.05 0.39 -1.26
N ILE A 132 4.84 1.68 -1.49
CA ILE A 132 4.34 2.60 -0.48
C ILE A 132 2.81 2.56 -0.54
N ALA A 133 2.16 2.02 0.49
CA ALA A 133 0.71 1.93 0.52
C ALA A 133 0.06 3.32 0.51
N HIS A 134 -0.98 3.48 -0.32
CA HIS A 134 -1.88 4.65 -0.34
C HIS A 134 -1.14 5.98 -0.51
N THR A 135 -0.19 6.04 -1.46
CA THR A 135 0.68 7.22 -1.69
C THR A 135 1.49 7.66 -0.47
N GLY A 136 1.58 6.79 0.54
CA GLY A 136 2.22 7.09 1.82
C GLY A 136 1.53 8.18 2.63
N MET A 137 0.34 8.63 2.21
CA MET A 137 -0.39 9.75 2.83
C MET A 137 0.51 10.98 3.03
N MET A 138 1.35 11.28 2.03
CA MET A 138 2.30 12.37 2.05
C MET A 138 2.10 13.30 0.84
N PRO A 139 2.59 14.55 0.88
CA PRO A 139 2.56 15.44 -0.27
C PRO A 139 3.28 14.84 -1.49
N THR A 140 2.81 15.15 -2.70
CA THR A 140 3.41 14.67 -3.96
C THR A 140 4.91 14.94 -4.05
N LYS A 141 5.35 16.14 -3.64
CA LYS A 141 6.78 16.52 -3.64
C LYS A 141 7.66 15.56 -2.85
N ASP A 142 7.16 15.07 -1.72
CA ASP A 142 7.92 14.17 -0.84
C ASP A 142 7.93 12.74 -1.39
N LEU A 143 6.83 12.30 -1.99
CA LEU A 143 6.76 11.02 -2.70
C LEU A 143 7.64 11.03 -3.95
N GLU A 144 7.64 12.12 -4.73
CA GLU A 144 8.50 12.29 -5.89
C GLU A 144 9.98 12.28 -5.52
N GLU A 145 10.36 12.93 -4.42
CA GLU A 145 11.73 12.85 -3.89
C GLU A 145 12.13 11.40 -3.59
N ILE A 146 11.22 10.58 -3.03
CA ILE A 146 11.47 9.17 -2.82
C ILE A 146 11.66 8.45 -4.17
N PHE A 147 10.85 8.71 -5.17
CA PHE A 147 10.99 8.11 -6.49
C PHE A 147 12.32 8.45 -7.17
N ASP A 148 12.81 9.68 -6.98
CA ASP A 148 14.05 10.15 -7.61
C ASP A 148 15.27 9.43 -7.07
N TYR A 149 15.38 9.20 -5.77
CA TYR A 149 16.54 8.49 -5.21
C TYR A 149 16.33 6.98 -5.06
N CYS A 150 15.10 6.46 -5.25
CA CYS A 150 14.75 5.07 -5.01
C CYS A 150 14.05 4.44 -6.24
N PRO A 151 14.81 4.01 -7.26
CA PRO A 151 14.26 3.58 -8.55
C PRO A 151 13.41 2.31 -8.48
N ASN A 152 13.47 1.55 -7.39
CA ASN A 152 12.69 0.33 -7.15
C ASN A 152 11.46 0.56 -6.24
N THR A 153 11.02 1.82 -6.08
CA THR A 153 9.85 2.20 -5.29
C THR A 153 8.64 2.45 -6.18
N TYR A 154 7.52 1.99 -5.73
CA TYR A 154 6.19 2.10 -6.35
C TYR A 154 5.21 2.57 -5.30
N THR A 155 4.01 2.97 -5.71
CA THR A 155 2.91 3.27 -4.79
C THR A 155 1.58 2.82 -5.37
N ASP A 156 0.71 2.32 -4.53
CA ASP A 156 -0.70 2.25 -4.86
C ASP A 156 -1.40 3.56 -4.48
N TRP A 157 -2.46 3.89 -5.20
CA TRP A 157 -3.37 4.94 -4.83
C TRP A 157 -4.79 4.39 -4.71
N LYS A 158 -5.52 4.92 -3.76
CA LYS A 158 -6.93 4.59 -3.55
C LYS A 158 -7.77 5.86 -3.57
N ILE A 159 -9.06 5.72 -3.83
CA ILE A 159 -9.98 6.83 -3.63
C ILE A 159 -10.09 7.13 -2.14
N ALA A 160 -9.84 8.36 -1.77
CA ALA A 160 -10.13 8.85 -0.44
C ALA A 160 -11.53 9.46 -0.42
N PHE A 161 -12.41 8.89 0.41
CA PHE A 161 -13.72 9.45 0.68
C PHE A 161 -13.62 10.40 1.87
N HIS A 162 -13.66 11.71 1.70
CA HIS A 162 -13.79 12.75 2.75
C HIS A 162 -13.02 12.53 4.06
N TRP A 163 -11.92 11.86 4.01
CA TRP A 163 -11.26 11.33 5.19
C TRP A 163 -10.16 12.28 5.69
N SER A 164 -9.76 13.25 4.85
CA SER A 164 -8.75 14.25 5.21
C SER A 164 -9.13 15.00 6.47
N SER A 165 -10.36 15.52 6.54
CA SER A 165 -10.86 16.23 7.73
C SER A 165 -11.06 15.35 8.96
N LEU A 166 -11.20 14.03 8.78
CA LEU A 166 -11.34 13.06 9.88
C LEU A 166 -9.99 12.61 10.44
N TRP A 167 -8.93 12.70 9.63
CA TRP A 167 -7.61 12.22 9.96
C TRP A 167 -6.58 13.34 10.10
N GLY A 168 -7.01 14.58 9.86
CA GLY A 168 -6.14 15.72 9.96
C GLY A 168 -5.11 15.83 8.84
N PHE A 169 -5.39 15.30 7.66
CA PHE A 169 -4.52 15.50 6.51
C PHE A 169 -4.96 16.72 5.71
N GLU A 170 -4.01 17.50 5.25
CA GLU A 170 -4.27 18.47 4.20
C GLU A 170 -4.76 17.75 2.95
N ASP A 171 -5.72 18.32 2.22
CA ASP A 171 -6.29 17.72 1.01
C ASP A 171 -5.24 17.31 -0.03
N LEU A 172 -4.10 17.98 -0.06
CA LEU A 172 -2.99 17.69 -0.97
C LEU A 172 -2.18 16.41 -0.63
N HIS A 173 -2.40 15.80 0.54
CA HIS A 173 -1.84 14.49 0.88
C HIS A 173 -2.62 13.32 0.26
N ILE A 174 -3.75 13.63 -0.38
CA ILE A 174 -4.67 12.66 -0.96
C ILE A 174 -4.85 12.98 -2.45
N PRO A 175 -4.87 11.96 -3.32
CA PRO A 175 -4.95 12.19 -4.77
C PRO A 175 -6.22 12.87 -5.29
N ASN A 176 -7.35 12.77 -4.58
CA ASN A 176 -8.64 13.24 -5.09
C ASN A 176 -9.43 14.06 -4.06
N ASP A 177 -10.27 14.97 -4.58
CA ASP A 177 -11.26 15.71 -3.80
C ASP A 177 -12.53 14.86 -3.56
N TYR A 178 -13.47 15.41 -2.77
CA TYR A 178 -14.74 14.78 -2.46
C TYR A 178 -15.68 14.57 -3.66
N ARG A 179 -15.39 15.22 -4.80
CA ARG A 179 -16.13 15.06 -6.07
C ARG A 179 -15.51 13.98 -6.94
N PHE A 180 -14.53 13.23 -6.42
CA PHE A 180 -13.78 12.20 -7.13
C PHE A 180 -13.02 12.75 -8.35
N LYS A 181 -12.49 13.96 -8.23
CA LYS A 181 -11.60 14.56 -9.21
C LYS A 181 -10.17 14.48 -8.70
N LEU A 182 -9.24 14.05 -9.56
CA LEU A 182 -7.83 14.11 -9.23
C LEU A 182 -7.39 15.57 -9.03
N HIS A 183 -6.66 15.82 -7.96
CA HIS A 183 -5.97 17.11 -7.81
C HIS A 183 -4.90 17.24 -8.88
N GLU A 184 -4.73 18.44 -9.42
CA GLU A 184 -3.81 18.71 -10.53
C GLU A 184 -2.37 18.32 -10.20
N VAL A 185 -1.92 18.53 -8.98
CA VAL A 185 -0.58 18.14 -8.51
C VAL A 185 -0.37 16.63 -8.60
N TRP A 186 -1.40 15.84 -8.25
CA TRP A 186 -1.36 14.38 -8.35
C TRP A 186 -1.44 13.89 -9.79
N ALA A 187 -2.28 14.50 -10.62
CA ALA A 187 -2.35 14.18 -12.04
C ALA A 187 -1.00 14.42 -12.72
N LYS A 188 -0.35 15.56 -12.46
CA LYS A 188 1.01 15.85 -12.97
C LYS A 188 2.06 14.85 -12.48
N SER A 189 2.00 14.46 -11.21
CA SER A 189 2.91 13.46 -10.65
C SER A 189 2.70 12.08 -11.29
N MET A 190 1.46 11.67 -11.49
CA MET A 190 1.12 10.40 -12.15
C MET A 190 1.57 10.37 -13.62
N GLU A 191 1.47 11.49 -14.34
CA GLU A 191 2.01 11.61 -15.71
C GLU A 191 3.55 11.51 -15.71
N LYS A 192 4.24 12.23 -14.82
CA LYS A 192 5.71 12.27 -14.73
C LYS A 192 6.30 10.93 -14.32
N TYR A 193 5.71 10.26 -13.34
CA TYR A 193 6.18 8.98 -12.79
C TYR A 193 5.25 7.83 -13.14
N SER A 194 4.73 7.81 -14.37
CA SER A 194 3.67 6.91 -14.81
C SER A 194 3.94 5.42 -14.56
N ASP A 195 5.20 5.00 -14.52
CA ASP A 195 5.61 3.61 -14.25
C ASP A 195 5.69 3.26 -12.74
N ARG A 196 5.39 4.23 -11.84
CA ARG A 196 5.51 4.08 -10.39
C ARG A 196 4.18 3.94 -9.68
N TYR A 197 3.11 4.42 -10.29
CA TYR A 197 1.76 4.39 -9.73
C TYR A 197 0.98 3.19 -10.22
N PHE A 198 0.18 2.61 -9.36
CA PHE A 198 -0.87 1.68 -9.77
C PHE A 198 -2.09 1.84 -8.86
N PHE A 199 -3.25 1.40 -9.35
CA PHE A 199 -4.48 1.48 -8.58
C PHE A 199 -4.53 0.37 -7.53
N GLY A 200 -4.88 0.72 -6.28
CA GLY A 200 -5.16 -0.20 -5.19
C GLY A 200 -6.45 0.21 -4.46
N SER A 201 -7.42 -0.68 -4.35
CA SER A 201 -8.73 -0.31 -3.79
C SER A 201 -8.73 -0.23 -2.27
N ASP A 202 -7.82 -0.89 -1.59
CA ASP A 202 -7.85 -1.11 -0.13
C ASP A 202 -9.20 -1.70 0.34
N HIS A 203 -9.81 -2.52 -0.51
CA HIS A 203 -11.16 -2.99 -0.34
C HIS A 203 -11.20 -4.42 0.16
N LYS A 204 -12.10 -4.69 1.12
CA LYS A 204 -12.32 -6.04 1.65
C LYS A 204 -13.48 -6.68 0.91
N LEU A 205 -13.20 -7.55 -0.05
CA LEU A 205 -14.22 -8.30 -0.78
C LEU A 205 -15.02 -9.26 0.11
N GLY A 206 -16.28 -9.53 -0.28
CA GLY A 206 -17.06 -10.64 0.29
C GLY A 206 -17.73 -10.36 1.63
N LYS A 207 -17.92 -9.10 2.05
CA LYS A 207 -18.58 -8.79 3.31
C LYS A 207 -20.11 -8.75 3.26
N SER A 208 -20.70 -8.36 2.12
CA SER A 208 -22.17 -8.37 1.91
C SER A 208 -22.50 -7.96 0.47
N PRO A 209 -23.72 -8.27 -0.06
CA PRO A 209 -24.18 -7.79 -1.37
C PRO A 209 -24.19 -6.26 -1.51
N ALA A 210 -24.51 -5.52 -0.44
CA ALA A 210 -24.41 -4.05 -0.45
C ALA A 210 -22.97 -3.55 -0.68
N HIS A 211 -22.00 -4.34 -0.33
CA HIS A 211 -20.58 -4.08 -0.55
C HIS A 211 -20.20 -4.23 -2.02
N ASP A 212 -20.80 -5.16 -2.74
CA ASP A 212 -20.52 -5.39 -4.17
C ASP A 212 -21.08 -4.26 -5.02
N VAL A 213 -22.28 -3.75 -4.69
CA VAL A 213 -22.84 -2.53 -5.31
C VAL A 213 -21.95 -1.32 -5.06
N PHE A 214 -21.40 -1.19 -3.86
CA PHE A 214 -20.44 -0.13 -3.54
C PHE A 214 -19.17 -0.25 -4.40
N VAL A 215 -18.64 -1.45 -4.61
CA VAL A 215 -17.48 -1.69 -5.48
C VAL A 215 -17.73 -1.22 -6.90
N GLU A 216 -18.91 -1.51 -7.46
CA GLU A 216 -19.27 -1.08 -8.81
C GLU A 216 -19.25 0.46 -8.94
N HIS A 217 -19.90 1.16 -8.01
CA HIS A 217 -19.88 2.62 -7.97
C HIS A 217 -18.47 3.17 -7.78
N TYR A 218 -17.70 2.58 -6.89
CA TYR A 218 -16.31 2.92 -6.64
C TYR A 218 -15.47 2.81 -7.91
N MET A 219 -15.60 1.70 -8.66
CA MET A 219 -14.87 1.49 -9.91
C MET A 219 -15.27 2.45 -11.03
N LYS A 220 -16.53 2.93 -11.05
CA LYS A 220 -16.93 4.01 -11.98
C LYS A 220 -16.18 5.30 -11.69
N HIS A 221 -16.06 5.69 -10.42
CA HIS A 221 -15.31 6.89 -10.03
C HIS A 221 -13.81 6.75 -10.32
N VAL A 222 -13.22 5.57 -10.06
CA VAL A 222 -11.83 5.27 -10.44
C VAL A 222 -11.60 5.51 -11.93
N ARG A 223 -12.47 4.97 -12.79
CA ARG A 223 -12.36 5.15 -14.24
C ARG A 223 -12.47 6.61 -14.67
N LEU A 224 -13.37 7.39 -14.05
CA LEU A 224 -13.49 8.82 -14.33
C LEU A 224 -12.23 9.59 -13.95
N MET A 225 -11.65 9.30 -12.79
CA MET A 225 -10.42 9.95 -12.34
C MET A 225 -9.23 9.59 -13.22
N ILE A 226 -9.02 8.30 -13.49
CA ILE A 226 -7.96 7.84 -14.41
C ILE A 226 -8.18 8.41 -15.81
N GLY A 227 -9.44 8.53 -16.27
CA GLY A 227 -9.80 9.10 -17.56
C GLY A 227 -9.35 10.54 -17.79
N SER A 228 -8.93 11.25 -16.75
CA SER A 228 -8.33 12.60 -16.85
C SER A 228 -6.85 12.59 -17.25
N LEU A 229 -6.21 11.42 -17.24
CA LEU A 229 -4.79 11.23 -17.58
C LEU A 229 -4.64 10.88 -19.08
N SER A 230 -3.41 10.91 -19.57
CA SER A 230 -3.12 10.48 -20.94
C SER A 230 -3.40 8.97 -21.12
N PRO A 231 -3.80 8.51 -22.32
CA PRO A 231 -4.23 7.10 -22.55
C PRO A 231 -3.21 6.06 -22.11
N ASP A 232 -1.92 6.28 -22.37
CA ASP A 232 -0.86 5.34 -21.95
C ASP A 232 -0.77 5.27 -20.41
N VAL A 233 -0.86 6.43 -19.73
CA VAL A 233 -0.82 6.50 -18.27
C VAL A 233 -2.05 5.87 -17.63
N GLN A 234 -3.23 6.02 -18.25
CA GLN A 234 -4.45 5.34 -17.81
C GLN A 234 -4.24 3.83 -17.70
N GLU A 235 -3.74 3.19 -18.78
CA GLU A 235 -3.50 1.75 -18.78
C GLU A 235 -2.40 1.32 -17.81
N LYS A 236 -1.32 2.10 -17.71
CA LYS A 236 -0.25 1.84 -16.74
C LYS A 236 -0.79 1.80 -15.33
N ILE A 237 -1.52 2.82 -14.93
CA ILE A 237 -2.05 2.95 -13.57
C ILE A 237 -3.16 1.93 -13.32
N ALA A 238 -4.05 1.70 -14.29
CA ALA A 238 -5.18 0.81 -14.10
C ALA A 238 -4.74 -0.65 -13.87
N TYR A 239 -3.74 -1.14 -14.61
CA TYR A 239 -3.37 -2.56 -14.55
C TYR A 239 -1.93 -2.91 -14.98
N LYS A 240 -1.31 -2.21 -15.96
CA LYS A 240 -0.01 -2.62 -16.52
C LYS A 240 1.11 -2.63 -15.47
N ASN A 241 1.17 -1.60 -14.63
CA ASN A 241 2.21 -1.50 -13.62
C ASN A 241 2.06 -2.58 -12.53
N ALA A 242 0.83 -2.82 -12.07
CA ALA A 242 0.57 -3.92 -11.15
C ALA A 242 0.93 -5.27 -11.78
N ALA A 243 0.52 -5.51 -13.05
CA ALA A 243 0.85 -6.73 -13.76
C ALA A 243 2.36 -6.95 -13.87
N LYS A 244 3.12 -5.92 -14.25
CA LYS A 244 4.58 -5.98 -14.32
C LYS A 244 5.20 -6.23 -12.94
N LEU A 245 4.73 -5.52 -11.91
CA LEU A 245 5.25 -5.62 -10.55
C LEU A 245 5.06 -7.02 -9.95
N PHE A 246 3.87 -7.58 -10.12
CA PHE A 246 3.49 -8.89 -9.60
C PHE A 246 3.70 -10.04 -10.61
N LYS A 247 4.32 -9.77 -11.76
CA LYS A 247 4.61 -10.75 -12.81
C LYS A 247 3.36 -11.48 -13.33
N ILE A 248 2.26 -10.75 -13.49
CA ILE A 248 1.00 -11.26 -14.01
C ILE A 248 1.09 -11.38 -15.54
N ASN A 249 0.73 -12.52 -16.09
CA ASN A 249 0.62 -12.70 -17.52
C ASN A 249 -0.75 -12.18 -18.02
N LEU A 250 -0.78 -11.00 -18.61
CA LEU A 250 -2.01 -10.39 -19.16
C LEU A 250 -2.59 -11.12 -20.37
N ASN A 251 -1.83 -12.01 -21.01
CA ASN A 251 -2.30 -12.79 -22.17
C ASN A 251 -3.09 -14.05 -21.74
N GLN A 252 -3.09 -14.39 -20.47
CA GLN A 252 -3.97 -15.44 -19.95
C GLN A 252 -5.33 -14.84 -19.63
N PRO A 253 -6.44 -15.47 -20.07
CA PRO A 253 -7.76 -14.98 -19.73
C PRO A 253 -7.90 -14.95 -18.20
N LEU A 254 -8.21 -13.76 -17.66
CA LEU A 254 -8.66 -13.65 -16.29
C LEU A 254 -9.99 -14.40 -16.22
N ILE A 255 -10.01 -15.56 -15.60
CA ILE A 255 -11.27 -16.24 -15.28
C ILE A 255 -11.91 -15.41 -14.19
N VAL A 256 -12.81 -14.52 -14.62
CA VAL A 256 -13.70 -13.81 -13.71
C VAL A 256 -14.77 -14.84 -13.34
N GLY A 257 -14.63 -15.43 -12.16
CA GLY A 257 -15.66 -16.28 -11.56
C GLY A 257 -16.79 -15.46 -10.97
#